data_5a45b366b396d4ade797a67c0d427e27
#
_entry.id   5a45b366b396d4ade797a67c0d427e27
#
_cell.length_a   1.000
_cell.length_b   1.000
_cell.length_c   1.000
_cell.angle_alpha   90.00
_cell.angle_beta   90.00
_cell.angle_gamma   90.00
#
_symmetry.space_group_name_H-M   'P 1'
#
loop_
_entity.id
_entity.type
_entity.pdbx_description
1 polymer ?
#
loop_
_entity_poly.entity_id
_entity_poly.type
_entity_poly.pdbx_seq_one_letter_code
_entity_poly.pdbx_strand_id
1 'polypeptide(L)'
;MSVKAQVLSALDAARGRYISGQELADQLGVSRAAIWKAVTALRADGTPIEAITNRGYALPHGADLLNADAITALLTPAVAQAVQITVVDRLPGTNAALRTQAANGAPEGLVLIAQAQSAGRGRRGHSFFSPPGGLYLSILLRPAFSTRQSPQITALAAVAAARAAEQLCGTPIQIKWVNDLWKNGKKVCGILTEAAVDLESGMLDYAVLGLGFNLVQPSGGLSLIHI
;
A
#
# COMPACT_ATOMS: atom_id res chain seq x y z
N MET A 1 -14.30 -10.73 -7.69
CA MET A 1 -14.17 -9.40 -7.05
C MET A 1 -15.42 -9.10 -6.23
N SER A 2 -15.30 -8.39 -5.10
CA SER A 2 -16.46 -7.94 -4.32
C SER A 2 -17.25 -6.86 -5.08
N VAL A 3 -18.55 -6.72 -4.78
CA VAL A 3 -19.40 -5.65 -5.36
C VAL A 3 -18.79 -4.26 -5.12
N LYS A 4 -18.20 -4.04 -3.93
CA LYS A 4 -17.49 -2.81 -3.57
C LYS A 4 -16.34 -2.50 -4.54
N ALA A 5 -15.50 -3.49 -4.85
CA ALA A 5 -14.39 -3.34 -5.79
C ALA A 5 -14.87 -3.11 -7.23
N GLN A 6 -15.93 -3.79 -7.66
CA GLN A 6 -16.52 -3.60 -8.99
C GLN A 6 -17.11 -2.19 -9.16
N VAL A 7 -17.82 -1.69 -8.15
CA VAL A 7 -18.37 -0.32 -8.14
C VAL A 7 -17.25 0.72 -8.23
N LEU A 8 -16.18 0.54 -7.44
CA LEU A 8 -15.03 1.46 -7.49
C LEU A 8 -14.38 1.46 -8.87
N SER A 9 -14.14 0.29 -9.45
CA SER A 9 -13.57 0.15 -10.79
C SER A 9 -14.44 0.81 -11.88
N ALA A 10 -15.76 0.65 -11.81
CA ALA A 10 -16.68 1.28 -12.76
C ALA A 10 -16.67 2.83 -12.66
N LEU A 11 -16.65 3.35 -11.43
CA LEU A 11 -16.55 4.80 -11.19
C LEU A 11 -15.19 5.37 -11.58
N ASP A 12 -14.12 4.60 -11.38
CA ASP A 12 -12.75 4.98 -11.75
C ASP A 12 -12.58 5.06 -13.28
N ALA A 13 -13.11 4.09 -14.00
CA ALA A 13 -13.12 4.09 -15.46
C ALA A 13 -13.94 5.28 -16.07
N ALA A 14 -14.85 5.83 -15.30
CA ALA A 14 -15.73 6.93 -15.71
C ALA A 14 -15.50 8.23 -14.91
N ARG A 15 -14.27 8.49 -14.48
CA ARG A 15 -13.94 9.65 -13.63
C ARG A 15 -14.57 10.96 -14.15
N GLY A 16 -15.13 11.74 -13.24
CA GLY A 16 -15.82 13.00 -13.54
C GLY A 16 -17.22 12.85 -14.13
N ARG A 17 -17.62 11.64 -14.57
CA ARG A 17 -18.97 11.36 -15.07
C ARG A 17 -19.84 10.77 -13.96
N TYR A 18 -21.06 11.29 -13.83
CA TYR A 18 -22.04 10.67 -12.93
C TYR A 18 -22.67 9.45 -13.59
N ILE A 19 -22.69 8.34 -12.86
CA ILE A 19 -23.36 7.09 -13.24
C ILE A 19 -24.50 6.87 -12.25
N SER A 20 -25.70 6.64 -12.76
CA SER A 20 -26.84 6.37 -11.88
C SER A 20 -26.72 5.06 -11.14
N GLY A 21 -27.34 4.96 -9.97
CA GLY A 21 -27.32 3.70 -9.21
C GLY A 21 -28.02 2.55 -9.97
N GLN A 22 -28.94 2.86 -10.89
CA GLN A 22 -29.57 1.85 -11.76
C GLN A 22 -28.58 1.39 -12.84
N GLU A 23 -27.92 2.33 -13.52
CA GLU A 23 -26.91 2.01 -14.55
C GLU A 23 -25.77 1.14 -13.99
N LEU A 24 -25.26 1.47 -12.79
CA LEU A 24 -24.28 0.62 -12.10
C LEU A 24 -24.84 -0.78 -11.77
N ALA A 25 -26.09 -0.85 -11.31
CA ALA A 25 -26.74 -2.12 -10.99
C ALA A 25 -26.88 -3.01 -12.22
N ASP A 26 -27.30 -2.44 -13.34
CA ASP A 26 -27.46 -3.15 -14.62
C ASP A 26 -26.10 -3.60 -15.17
N GLN A 27 -25.09 -2.70 -15.15
CA GLN A 27 -23.73 -2.99 -15.62
C GLN A 27 -23.05 -4.11 -14.83
N LEU A 28 -23.28 -4.16 -13.51
CA LEU A 28 -22.62 -5.10 -12.63
C LEU A 28 -23.46 -6.36 -12.30
N GLY A 29 -24.70 -6.42 -12.79
CA GLY A 29 -25.61 -7.54 -12.55
C GLY A 29 -26.01 -7.71 -11.07
N VAL A 30 -26.19 -6.58 -10.34
CA VAL A 30 -26.52 -6.57 -8.92
C VAL A 30 -27.72 -5.65 -8.63
N SER A 31 -28.29 -5.71 -7.44
CA SER A 31 -29.41 -4.83 -7.06
C SER A 31 -28.94 -3.39 -6.76
N ARG A 32 -29.83 -2.41 -6.96
CA ARG A 32 -29.57 -1.01 -6.55
C ARG A 32 -29.22 -0.88 -5.06
N ALA A 33 -29.84 -1.70 -4.22
CA ALA A 33 -29.53 -1.75 -2.78
C ALA A 33 -28.07 -2.20 -2.52
N ALA A 34 -27.55 -3.15 -3.31
CA ALA A 34 -26.16 -3.59 -3.24
C ALA A 34 -25.21 -2.44 -3.70
N ILE A 35 -25.55 -1.70 -4.74
CA ILE A 35 -24.78 -0.50 -5.18
C ILE A 35 -24.75 0.54 -4.06
N TRP A 36 -25.89 0.92 -3.51
CA TRP A 36 -25.96 1.88 -2.41
C TRP A 36 -25.09 1.47 -1.21
N LYS A 37 -25.19 0.21 -0.80
CA LYS A 37 -24.38 -0.34 0.30
C LYS A 37 -22.88 -0.30 -0.01
N ALA A 38 -22.50 -0.63 -1.24
CA ALA A 38 -21.11 -0.56 -1.69
C ALA A 38 -20.56 0.87 -1.70
N VAL A 39 -21.33 1.83 -2.25
CA VAL A 39 -20.95 3.25 -2.25
C VAL A 39 -20.85 3.80 -0.83
N THR A 40 -21.79 3.47 0.05
CA THR A 40 -21.75 3.88 1.45
C THR A 40 -20.51 3.36 2.15
N ALA A 41 -20.15 2.10 1.93
CA ALA A 41 -18.92 1.51 2.47
C ALA A 41 -17.66 2.18 1.91
N LEU A 42 -17.59 2.44 0.59
CA LEU A 42 -16.46 3.14 -0.03
C LEU A 42 -16.27 4.55 0.54
N ARG A 43 -17.35 5.28 0.71
CA ARG A 43 -17.29 6.63 1.33
C ARG A 43 -16.87 6.58 2.79
N ALA A 44 -17.32 5.59 3.55
CA ALA A 44 -16.89 5.38 4.92
C ALA A 44 -15.39 5.06 5.03
N ASP A 45 -14.83 4.41 4.01
CA ASP A 45 -13.37 4.14 3.92
C ASP A 45 -12.58 5.33 3.35
N GLY A 46 -13.20 6.49 3.15
CA GLY A 46 -12.52 7.70 2.68
C GLY A 46 -12.43 7.86 1.17
N THR A 47 -13.03 6.98 0.37
CA THR A 47 -13.10 7.18 -1.10
C THR A 47 -13.94 8.41 -1.42
N PRO A 48 -13.43 9.40 -2.17
CA PRO A 48 -14.10 10.67 -2.42
C PRO A 48 -15.21 10.55 -3.49
N ILE A 49 -16.19 9.69 -3.25
CA ILE A 49 -17.33 9.53 -4.17
C ILE A 49 -18.33 10.66 -3.91
N GLU A 50 -18.60 11.43 -4.94
CA GLU A 50 -19.70 12.37 -4.98
C GLU A 50 -21.02 11.63 -5.24
N ALA A 51 -22.07 12.02 -4.50
CA ALA A 51 -23.43 11.50 -4.68
C ALA A 51 -24.39 12.66 -4.81
N ILE A 52 -25.02 12.79 -5.98
CA ILE A 52 -26.02 13.83 -6.26
C ILE A 52 -27.35 13.17 -6.56
N THR A 53 -28.39 13.62 -5.87
CA THR A 53 -29.76 13.14 -6.08
C THR A 53 -30.14 13.30 -7.55
N ASN A 54 -30.75 12.28 -8.13
CA ASN A 54 -31.16 12.16 -9.52
C ASN A 54 -30.03 12.18 -10.58
N ARG A 55 -28.76 12.33 -10.18
CA ARG A 55 -27.60 12.20 -11.10
C ARG A 55 -26.83 10.93 -10.87
N GLY A 56 -26.77 10.43 -9.63
CA GLY A 56 -26.05 9.22 -9.26
C GLY A 56 -24.71 9.50 -8.57
N TYR A 57 -23.72 8.70 -8.87
CA TYR A 57 -22.42 8.67 -8.22
C TYR A 57 -21.32 9.01 -9.21
N ALA A 58 -20.34 9.77 -8.79
CA ALA A 58 -19.13 10.05 -9.57
C ALA A 58 -17.90 10.01 -8.70
N LEU A 59 -16.78 9.61 -9.31
CA LEU A 59 -15.46 9.81 -8.75
C LEU A 59 -14.86 11.06 -9.40
N PRO A 60 -14.45 12.09 -8.62
CA PRO A 60 -13.84 13.30 -9.19
C PRO A 60 -12.62 13.00 -10.05
N HIS A 61 -12.33 13.79 -11.07
CA HIS A 61 -11.15 13.63 -11.92
C HIS A 61 -9.84 13.61 -11.12
N GLY A 62 -9.75 14.46 -10.09
CA GLY A 62 -8.57 14.55 -9.21
C GLY A 62 -8.60 13.62 -8.01
N ALA A 63 -9.51 12.62 -7.98
CA ALA A 63 -9.57 11.69 -6.87
C ALA A 63 -8.26 10.87 -6.78
N ASP A 64 -7.60 10.98 -5.64
CA ASP A 64 -6.43 10.16 -5.33
C ASP A 64 -6.89 8.78 -4.85
N LEU A 65 -6.75 7.80 -5.72
CA LEU A 65 -7.11 6.42 -5.42
C LEU A 65 -5.87 5.54 -5.40
N LEU A 66 -5.71 4.86 -4.29
CA LEU A 66 -4.71 3.81 -4.19
C LEU A 66 -5.24 2.55 -4.90
N ASN A 67 -4.93 2.38 -6.19
CA ASN A 67 -5.25 1.19 -6.96
C ASN A 67 -4.05 0.70 -7.79
N ALA A 68 -4.01 -0.61 -8.09
CA ALA A 68 -2.88 -1.24 -8.75
C ALA A 68 -2.64 -0.71 -10.17
N ASP A 69 -3.70 -0.48 -10.93
CA ASP A 69 -3.60 -0.03 -12.33
C ASP A 69 -3.05 1.40 -12.40
N ALA A 70 -3.56 2.31 -11.55
CA ALA A 70 -3.07 3.69 -11.49
C ALA A 70 -1.61 3.75 -11.07
N ILE A 71 -1.18 2.94 -10.10
CA ILE A 71 0.22 2.86 -9.70
C ILE A 71 1.07 2.31 -10.85
N THR A 72 0.64 1.23 -11.48
CA THR A 72 1.37 0.61 -12.60
C THR A 72 1.57 1.58 -13.76
N ALA A 73 0.56 2.40 -14.06
CA ALA A 73 0.63 3.41 -15.12
C ALA A 73 1.68 4.52 -14.88
N LEU A 74 2.09 4.73 -13.63
CA LEU A 74 3.14 5.69 -13.25
C LEU A 74 4.54 5.11 -13.27
N LEU A 75 4.67 3.78 -13.41
CA LEU A 75 5.96 3.12 -13.44
C LEU A 75 6.60 3.19 -14.83
N THR A 76 7.93 3.15 -14.86
CA THR A 76 8.62 2.92 -16.15
C THR A 76 8.28 1.54 -16.69
N PRO A 77 8.28 1.33 -18.03
CA PRO A 77 7.94 0.02 -18.61
C PRO A 77 8.75 -1.14 -18.04
N ALA A 78 10.04 -0.93 -17.77
CA ALA A 78 10.92 -1.95 -17.19
C ALA A 78 10.49 -2.34 -15.78
N VAL A 79 10.13 -1.38 -14.93
CA VAL A 79 9.64 -1.65 -13.57
C VAL A 79 8.25 -2.27 -13.61
N ALA A 80 7.34 -1.77 -14.46
CA ALA A 80 5.99 -2.31 -14.59
C ALA A 80 6.00 -3.79 -15.01
N GLN A 81 6.95 -4.20 -15.85
CA GLN A 81 7.13 -5.61 -16.24
C GLN A 81 7.75 -6.48 -15.14
N ALA A 82 8.54 -5.88 -14.25
CA ALA A 82 9.24 -6.60 -13.18
C ALA A 82 8.40 -6.78 -11.90
N VAL A 83 7.26 -6.08 -11.77
CA VAL A 83 6.46 -6.11 -10.55
C VAL A 83 5.01 -6.50 -10.81
N GLN A 84 4.43 -7.21 -9.85
CA GLN A 84 3.00 -7.50 -9.80
C GLN A 84 2.40 -6.82 -8.57
N ILE A 85 1.60 -5.78 -8.79
CA ILE A 85 1.03 -4.96 -7.72
C ILE A 85 -0.36 -5.48 -7.33
N THR A 86 -0.57 -5.66 -6.05
CA THR A 86 -1.88 -5.93 -5.45
C THR A 86 -2.17 -4.89 -4.39
N VAL A 87 -3.34 -4.27 -4.44
CA VAL A 87 -3.82 -3.32 -3.44
C VAL A 87 -5.01 -3.93 -2.70
N VAL A 88 -5.00 -3.83 -1.38
CA VAL A 88 -6.07 -4.33 -0.51
C VAL A 88 -6.48 -3.26 0.50
N ASP A 89 -7.73 -3.30 0.94
CA ASP A 89 -8.23 -2.34 1.94
C ASP A 89 -7.53 -2.57 3.30
N ARG A 90 -7.53 -3.83 3.77
CA ARG A 90 -6.98 -4.19 5.08
C ARG A 90 -6.53 -5.64 5.13
N LEU A 91 -5.46 -5.89 5.86
CA LEU A 91 -4.98 -7.22 6.22
C LEU A 91 -4.21 -7.16 7.55
N PRO A 92 -3.81 -8.30 8.14
CA PRO A 92 -2.99 -8.30 9.35
C PRO A 92 -1.64 -7.58 9.16
N GLY A 93 -0.92 -7.87 8.07
CA GLY A 93 0.36 -7.22 7.75
C GLY A 93 0.86 -7.62 6.38
N THR A 94 1.32 -6.65 5.58
CA THR A 94 1.81 -6.86 4.22
C THR A 94 3.05 -7.75 4.19
N ASN A 95 4.00 -7.55 5.11
CA ASN A 95 5.17 -8.41 5.25
C ASN A 95 4.80 -9.86 5.55
N ALA A 96 3.91 -10.09 6.51
CA ALA A 96 3.50 -11.43 6.89
C ALA A 96 2.83 -12.17 5.72
N ALA A 97 1.99 -11.48 4.97
CA ALA A 97 1.32 -12.05 3.80
C ALA A 97 2.32 -12.43 2.70
N LEU A 98 3.27 -11.55 2.36
CA LEU A 98 4.29 -11.87 1.35
C LEU A 98 5.28 -12.92 1.81
N ARG A 99 5.62 -12.99 3.09
CA ARG A 99 6.44 -14.09 3.64
C ARG A 99 5.79 -15.44 3.43
N THR A 100 4.49 -15.54 3.69
CA THR A 100 3.74 -16.78 3.43
C THR A 100 3.77 -17.15 1.95
N GLN A 101 3.58 -16.19 1.05
CA GLN A 101 3.66 -16.44 -0.40
C GLN A 101 5.09 -16.84 -0.82
N ALA A 102 6.11 -16.17 -0.30
CA ALA A 102 7.52 -16.46 -0.58
C ALA A 102 7.91 -17.89 -0.18
N ALA A 103 7.49 -18.32 1.04
CA ALA A 103 7.71 -19.68 1.53
C ALA A 103 7.01 -20.76 0.68
N ASN A 104 5.93 -20.38 -0.02
CA ASN A 104 5.22 -21.24 -0.97
C ASN A 104 5.75 -21.12 -2.41
N GLY A 105 6.96 -20.57 -2.60
CA GLY A 105 7.63 -20.50 -3.89
C GLY A 105 7.18 -19.34 -4.80
N ALA A 106 6.49 -18.32 -4.28
CA ALA A 106 6.11 -17.17 -5.09
C ALA A 106 7.34 -16.48 -5.71
N PRO A 107 7.23 -15.97 -6.97
CA PRO A 107 8.34 -15.31 -7.65
C PRO A 107 8.67 -13.95 -7.03
N GLU A 108 9.85 -13.44 -7.36
CA GLU A 108 10.26 -12.07 -7.09
C GLU A 108 9.32 -11.05 -7.76
N GLY A 109 9.26 -9.84 -7.21
CA GLY A 109 8.53 -8.72 -7.80
C GLY A 109 7.08 -8.60 -7.35
N LEU A 110 6.61 -9.46 -6.43
CA LEU A 110 5.29 -9.23 -5.83
C LEU A 110 5.32 -8.00 -4.93
N VAL A 111 4.38 -7.08 -5.17
CA VAL A 111 4.17 -5.87 -4.36
C VAL A 111 2.77 -5.91 -3.77
N LEU A 112 2.69 -5.93 -2.45
CA LEU A 112 1.42 -5.90 -1.72
C LEU A 112 1.29 -4.58 -0.97
N ILE A 113 0.23 -3.85 -1.27
CA ILE A 113 -0.08 -2.55 -0.69
C ILE A 113 -1.38 -2.65 0.09
N ALA A 114 -1.42 -2.07 1.30
CA ALA A 114 -2.61 -2.01 2.12
C ALA A 114 -2.93 -0.57 2.55
N GLN A 115 -4.22 -0.25 2.64
CA GLN A 115 -4.68 1.04 3.19
C GLN A 115 -4.64 1.04 4.72
N ALA A 116 -4.72 -0.14 5.36
CA ALA A 116 -4.57 -0.31 6.80
C ALA A 116 -4.04 -1.70 7.15
N GLN A 117 -3.40 -1.82 8.32
CA GLN A 117 -3.00 -3.12 8.86
C GLN A 117 -3.55 -3.27 10.29
N SER A 118 -4.04 -4.48 10.64
CA SER A 118 -4.55 -4.77 11.98
C SER A 118 -3.47 -5.28 12.94
N ALA A 119 -2.33 -5.78 12.42
CA ALA A 119 -1.22 -6.33 13.19
C ALA A 119 0.13 -5.98 12.52
N GLY A 120 0.29 -4.70 12.13
CA GLY A 120 1.53 -4.19 11.55
C GLY A 120 2.72 -4.43 12.49
N ARG A 121 3.87 -4.81 11.92
CA ARG A 121 5.08 -5.13 12.69
C ARG A 121 6.23 -4.20 12.35
N GLY A 122 6.97 -3.84 13.38
CA GLY A 122 8.26 -3.18 13.31
C GLY A 122 9.39 -4.11 13.74
N ARG A 123 10.60 -3.58 13.84
CA ARG A 123 11.78 -4.32 14.29
C ARG A 123 11.65 -4.79 15.74
N ARG A 124 12.33 -5.89 16.07
CA ARG A 124 12.41 -6.47 17.44
C ARG A 124 11.05 -6.79 18.05
N GLY A 125 10.05 -7.11 17.21
CA GLY A 125 8.71 -7.47 17.68
C GLY A 125 7.81 -6.31 18.09
N HIS A 126 8.27 -5.05 17.93
CA HIS A 126 7.40 -3.89 18.17
C HIS A 126 6.22 -3.88 17.19
N SER A 127 5.08 -3.40 17.63
CA SER A 127 3.96 -3.12 16.74
C SER A 127 4.25 -1.89 15.89
N PHE A 128 3.72 -1.87 14.67
CA PHE A 128 3.69 -0.69 13.82
C PHE A 128 2.23 -0.29 13.61
N PHE A 129 1.82 0.83 14.21
CA PHE A 129 0.47 1.34 14.10
C PHE A 129 0.17 1.75 12.67
N SER A 130 -0.86 1.15 12.07
CA SER A 130 -1.13 1.23 10.63
C SER A 130 -2.60 1.55 10.34
N PRO A 131 -3.12 2.72 10.78
CA PRO A 131 -4.50 3.12 10.50
C PRO A 131 -4.69 3.55 9.04
N PRO A 132 -5.92 3.71 8.56
CA PRO A 132 -6.20 4.39 7.29
C PRO A 132 -5.54 5.78 7.23
N GLY A 133 -5.10 6.18 6.02
CA GLY A 133 -4.38 7.44 5.81
C GLY A 133 -2.85 7.31 5.84
N GLY A 134 -2.33 6.10 5.99
CA GLY A 134 -0.93 5.75 5.72
C GLY A 134 -0.78 4.99 4.40
N LEU A 135 0.46 4.69 4.04
CA LEU A 135 0.81 3.80 2.94
C LEU A 135 1.64 2.64 3.48
N TYR A 136 1.12 1.43 3.41
CA TYR A 136 1.79 0.24 3.90
C TYR A 136 2.03 -0.70 2.74
N LEU A 137 3.29 -0.89 2.36
CA LEU A 137 3.64 -1.72 1.23
C LEU A 137 4.75 -2.70 1.59
N SER A 138 4.74 -3.85 0.95
CA SER A 138 5.84 -4.81 1.00
C SER A 138 6.19 -5.31 -0.39
N ILE A 139 7.46 -5.59 -0.61
CA ILE A 139 8.01 -6.09 -1.86
C ILE A 139 8.73 -7.41 -1.58
N LEU A 140 8.43 -8.43 -2.36
CA LEU A 140 9.15 -9.71 -2.35
C LEU A 140 10.36 -9.63 -3.29
N LEU A 141 11.53 -9.91 -2.75
CA LEU A 141 12.81 -9.91 -3.43
C LEU A 141 13.48 -11.29 -3.31
N ARG A 142 14.21 -11.72 -4.35
CA ARG A 142 15.07 -12.90 -4.34
C ARG A 142 16.49 -12.52 -4.79
N PRO A 143 17.19 -11.70 -3.98
CA PRO A 143 18.49 -11.19 -4.36
C PRO A 143 19.56 -12.29 -4.20
N ALA A 144 20.54 -12.32 -5.08
CA ALA A 144 21.74 -13.14 -4.94
C ALA A 144 22.70 -12.55 -3.89
N PHE A 145 22.20 -12.37 -2.66
CA PHE A 145 22.93 -11.77 -1.53
C PHE A 145 23.21 -12.81 -0.46
N SER A 146 24.40 -12.71 0.11
CA SER A 146 24.71 -13.40 1.35
C SER A 146 24.01 -12.74 2.55
N THR A 147 23.89 -13.45 3.66
CA THR A 147 23.36 -12.91 4.93
C THR A 147 24.07 -11.63 5.36
N ARG A 148 25.39 -11.50 5.09
CA ARG A 148 26.18 -10.30 5.43
C ARG A 148 25.75 -9.06 4.63
N GLN A 149 25.18 -9.25 3.44
CA GLN A 149 24.74 -8.18 2.57
C GLN A 149 23.28 -7.77 2.81
N SER A 150 22.51 -8.57 3.56
CA SER A 150 21.10 -8.30 3.82
C SER A 150 20.79 -6.89 4.39
N PRO A 151 21.64 -6.27 5.24
CA PRO A 151 21.39 -4.90 5.71
C PRO A 151 21.40 -3.85 4.59
N GLN A 152 22.07 -4.13 3.47
CA GLN A 152 22.09 -3.23 2.31
C GLN A 152 20.70 -3.03 1.71
N ILE A 153 19.83 -4.04 1.74
CA ILE A 153 18.44 -3.93 1.27
C ILE A 153 17.71 -2.81 2.02
N THR A 154 17.82 -2.81 3.36
CA THR A 154 17.18 -1.77 4.19
C THR A 154 17.79 -0.40 3.92
N ALA A 155 19.11 -0.30 3.77
CA ALA A 155 19.79 0.98 3.51
C ALA A 155 19.42 1.55 2.14
N LEU A 156 19.40 0.72 1.09
CA LEU A 156 18.96 1.13 -0.25
C LEU A 156 17.49 1.58 -0.24
N ALA A 157 16.62 0.83 0.44
CA ALA A 157 15.23 1.19 0.59
C ALA A 157 15.05 2.53 1.33
N ALA A 158 15.84 2.79 2.37
CA ALA A 158 15.78 4.06 3.09
C ALA A 158 16.16 5.24 2.19
N VAL A 159 17.21 5.11 1.38
CA VAL A 159 17.62 6.15 0.43
C VAL A 159 16.57 6.37 -0.65
N ALA A 160 16.05 5.28 -1.25
CA ALA A 160 15.03 5.37 -2.30
C ALA A 160 13.74 6.01 -1.76
N ALA A 161 13.27 5.57 -0.59
CA ALA A 161 12.08 6.09 0.05
C ALA A 161 12.24 7.57 0.48
N ALA A 162 13.41 7.95 1.00
CA ALA A 162 13.69 9.36 1.34
C ALA A 162 13.65 10.24 0.10
N ARG A 163 14.33 9.86 -0.98
CA ARG A 163 14.31 10.61 -2.25
C ARG A 163 12.92 10.76 -2.84
N ALA A 164 12.13 9.66 -2.85
CA ALA A 164 10.75 9.73 -3.34
C ALA A 164 9.90 10.68 -2.50
N ALA A 165 10.03 10.61 -1.17
CA ALA A 165 9.31 11.52 -0.26
C ALA A 165 9.75 12.98 -0.42
N GLU A 166 11.05 13.26 -0.60
CA GLU A 166 11.59 14.59 -0.86
C GLU A 166 11.05 15.19 -2.16
N GLN A 167 11.00 14.41 -3.23
CA GLN A 167 10.44 14.85 -4.52
C GLN A 167 8.97 15.25 -4.40
N LEU A 168 8.19 14.53 -3.58
CA LEU A 168 6.76 14.80 -3.40
C LEU A 168 6.49 15.98 -2.45
N CYS A 169 7.25 16.10 -1.36
CA CYS A 169 6.97 17.09 -0.34
C CYS A 169 7.85 18.35 -0.41
N GLY A 170 8.83 18.40 -1.33
CA GLY A 170 9.71 19.56 -1.56
C GLY A 170 10.62 19.92 -0.36
N THR A 171 10.79 19.02 0.60
CA THR A 171 11.59 19.27 1.81
C THR A 171 12.46 18.06 2.15
N PRO A 172 13.66 18.28 2.75
CA PRO A 172 14.58 17.21 3.10
C PRO A 172 13.96 16.19 4.06
N ILE A 173 14.27 14.92 3.83
CA ILE A 173 13.90 13.78 4.68
C ILE A 173 15.18 13.21 5.28
N GLN A 174 15.22 13.14 6.60
CA GLN A 174 16.35 12.60 7.34
C GLN A 174 16.24 11.08 7.47
N ILE A 175 17.35 10.38 7.28
CA ILE A 175 17.44 8.94 7.56
C ILE A 175 17.99 8.76 8.97
N LYS A 176 17.14 8.28 9.89
CA LYS A 176 17.62 7.78 11.18
C LYS A 176 18.05 6.34 10.97
N TRP A 177 19.34 6.17 10.95
CA TRP A 177 19.99 4.89 10.62
C TRP A 177 19.45 3.73 11.46
N VAL A 178 19.03 2.66 10.85
CA VAL A 178 19.16 2.26 9.42
C VAL A 178 17.79 2.22 8.72
N ASN A 179 16.69 2.38 9.43
CA ASN A 179 15.38 1.92 8.99
C ASN A 179 14.23 2.91 9.21
N ASP A 180 14.51 4.12 9.63
CA ASP A 180 13.46 5.10 9.90
C ASP A 180 13.71 6.38 9.11
N LEU A 181 12.66 6.93 8.50
CA LEU A 181 12.69 8.25 7.89
C LEU A 181 12.01 9.27 8.81
N TRP A 182 12.63 10.42 8.92
CA TRP A 182 12.20 11.49 9.80
C TRP A 182 12.05 12.82 9.04
N LYS A 183 11.03 13.58 9.43
CA LYS A 183 10.78 14.94 8.95
C LYS A 183 10.37 15.81 10.13
N ASN A 184 11.07 16.94 10.32
CA ASN A 184 10.78 17.89 11.41
C ASN A 184 10.68 17.21 12.80
N GLY A 185 11.61 16.30 13.10
CA GLY A 185 11.64 15.60 14.38
C GLY A 185 10.57 14.51 14.56
N LYS A 186 9.78 14.19 13.53
CA LYS A 186 8.74 13.16 13.56
C LYS A 186 9.08 12.01 12.60
N LYS A 187 8.80 10.79 13.01
CA LYS A 187 8.95 9.61 12.16
C LYS A 187 7.85 9.58 11.09
N VAL A 188 8.26 9.65 9.83
CA VAL A 188 7.35 9.61 8.67
C VAL A 188 7.35 8.26 7.97
N CYS A 189 8.39 7.43 8.14
CA CYS A 189 8.40 6.08 7.59
C CYS A 189 9.20 5.14 8.48
N GLY A 190 8.73 3.89 8.60
CA GLY A 190 9.47 2.78 9.15
C GLY A 190 9.72 1.73 8.08
N ILE A 191 10.92 1.15 8.06
CA ILE A 191 11.32 0.13 7.09
C ILE A 191 11.65 -1.16 7.85
N LEU A 192 11.10 -2.28 7.37
CA LEU A 192 11.33 -3.59 7.95
C LEU A 192 11.69 -4.60 6.86
N THR A 193 12.92 -5.08 6.85
CA THR A 193 13.34 -6.19 6.00
C THR A 193 13.33 -7.48 6.80
N GLU A 194 12.59 -8.48 6.35
CA GLU A 194 12.57 -9.84 6.88
C GLU A 194 13.04 -10.80 5.80
N ALA A 195 13.96 -11.69 6.11
CA ALA A 195 14.55 -12.59 5.11
C ALA A 195 14.55 -14.04 5.61
N ALA A 196 14.47 -14.98 4.69
CA ALA A 196 14.83 -16.36 4.91
C ALA A 196 16.22 -16.63 4.33
N VAL A 197 16.92 -17.55 4.95
CA VAL A 197 18.31 -17.92 4.62
C VAL A 197 18.34 -19.40 4.29
N ASP A 198 18.96 -19.73 3.17
CA ASP A 198 19.37 -21.08 2.90
C ASP A 198 20.62 -21.40 3.76
N LEU A 199 20.46 -22.33 4.68
CA LEU A 199 21.50 -22.66 5.65
C LEU A 199 22.70 -23.39 5.02
N GLU A 200 22.51 -24.02 3.85
CA GLU A 200 23.60 -24.75 3.17
C GLU A 200 24.51 -23.76 2.42
N SER A 201 23.94 -22.82 1.70
CA SER A 201 24.70 -21.83 0.91
C SER A 201 25.05 -20.55 1.68
N GLY A 202 24.36 -20.25 2.78
CA GLY A 202 24.46 -18.97 3.50
C GLY A 202 23.91 -17.77 2.71
N MET A 203 23.19 -18.03 1.62
CA MET A 203 22.55 -17.01 0.77
C MET A 203 21.12 -16.72 1.23
N LEU A 204 20.58 -15.59 0.84
CA LEU A 204 19.17 -15.31 1.05
C LEU A 204 18.33 -16.13 0.07
N ASP A 205 17.38 -16.89 0.58
CA ASP A 205 16.33 -17.52 -0.25
C ASP A 205 15.35 -16.45 -0.75
N TYR A 206 14.91 -15.61 0.15
CA TYR A 206 14.12 -14.42 -0.19
C TYR A 206 14.28 -13.33 0.88
N ALA A 207 13.89 -12.11 0.51
CA ALA A 207 13.69 -11.01 1.44
C ALA A 207 12.34 -10.33 1.17
N VAL A 208 11.61 -10.00 2.24
CA VAL A 208 10.41 -9.17 2.18
C VAL A 208 10.76 -7.81 2.77
N LEU A 209 10.76 -6.81 1.92
CA LEU A 209 11.02 -5.43 2.26
C LEU A 209 9.70 -4.71 2.50
N GLY A 210 9.42 -4.34 3.75
CA GLY A 210 8.24 -3.57 4.13
C GLY A 210 8.56 -2.11 4.39
N LEU A 211 7.68 -1.23 3.91
CA LEU A 211 7.70 0.21 4.17
C LEU A 211 6.33 0.64 4.70
N GLY A 212 6.33 1.38 5.80
CA GLY A 212 5.13 1.99 6.36
C GLY A 212 5.29 3.50 6.47
N PHE A 213 4.57 4.24 5.60
CA PHE A 213 4.55 5.70 5.62
C PHE A 213 3.36 6.22 6.42
N ASN A 214 3.63 7.19 7.29
CA ASN A 214 2.62 7.97 8.00
C ASN A 214 2.34 9.24 7.18
N LEU A 215 1.36 9.19 6.26
CA LEU A 215 1.08 10.31 5.36
C LEU A 215 0.16 11.35 6.02
N VAL A 216 -0.79 10.90 6.82
CA VAL A 216 -1.73 11.76 7.55
C VAL A 216 -1.63 11.45 9.04
N GLN A 217 -1.68 12.50 9.87
CA GLN A 217 -1.71 12.31 11.31
C GLN A 217 -3.07 11.71 11.70
N PRO A 218 -3.13 10.53 12.33
CA PRO A 218 -4.38 9.95 12.78
C PRO A 218 -5.09 10.86 13.78
N SER A 219 -6.42 10.88 13.78
CA SER A 219 -7.25 11.69 14.67
C SER A 219 -7.04 11.42 16.16
N GLY A 220 -6.43 10.29 16.54
CA GLY A 220 -6.04 9.94 17.90
C GLY A 220 -4.60 10.31 18.29
N GLY A 221 -3.84 10.93 17.37
CA GLY A 221 -2.39 11.15 17.52
C GLY A 221 -1.59 9.85 17.35
N LEU A 222 -0.30 9.99 16.98
CA LEU A 222 0.66 8.90 17.13
C LEU A 222 1.23 9.03 18.54
N SER A 223 1.06 8.00 19.36
CA SER A 223 1.73 7.95 20.67
C SER A 223 3.25 8.07 20.46
N LEU A 224 3.91 8.91 21.24
CA LEU A 224 5.38 9.07 21.23
C LEU A 224 6.12 7.74 21.49
N ILE A 225 5.45 6.74 22.05
CA ILE A 225 5.98 5.39 22.30
C ILE A 225 6.08 4.56 20.99
N HIS A 226 5.40 4.99 19.92
CA HIS A 226 5.39 4.31 18.63
C HIS A 226 6.30 4.99 17.59
N ILE A 227 7.13 5.94 18.03
CA ILE A 227 8.08 6.70 17.22
C ILE A 227 9.51 6.18 17.43
#